data_7633ba750f872f751e42a0a11e381fe4
#
_entry.id   7633ba750f872f751e42a0a11e381fe4
#
_cell.length_a   1.000
_cell.length_b   1.000
_cell.length_c   1.000
_cell.angle_alpha   90.00
_cell.angle_beta   90.00
_cell.angle_gamma   90.00
#
_symmetry.space_group_name_H-M   'P 1'
#
loop_
_entity.id
_entity.type
_entity.pdbx_description
1 polymer ?
#
loop_
_entity_poly.entity_id
_entity_poly.type
_entity_poly.pdbx_seq_one_letter_code
_entity_poly.pdbx_strand_id
1 'polypeptide(L)' 'MVERALGLLQSRLEEIREMLQYIDGPTARQMEQEIDRIQKIIDAFRTNNAEPD' A
#
# COMPACT_ATOMS: atom_id res chain seq x y z
N MET A 1 -13.76 -9.18 -7.65
CA MET A 1 -12.87 -10.03 -6.92
C MET A 1 -11.54 -9.40 -6.64
N VAL A 2 -10.87 -8.96 -7.68
CA VAL A 2 -9.57 -8.34 -7.51
C VAL A 2 -9.67 -7.09 -6.64
N GLU A 3 -10.74 -6.34 -6.82
CA GLU A 3 -10.89 -5.11 -6.06
C GLU A 3 -10.97 -5.36 -4.57
N ARG A 4 -11.61 -6.45 -4.21
CA ARG A 4 -11.74 -6.79 -2.81
C ARG A 4 -10.37 -7.08 -2.20
N ALA A 5 -9.56 -7.84 -2.92
CA ALA A 5 -8.23 -8.16 -2.44
C ALA A 5 -7.39 -6.90 -2.35
N LEU A 6 -7.51 -6.02 -3.32
CA LEU A 6 -6.76 -4.78 -3.30
C LEU A 6 -7.18 -3.90 -2.14
N GLY A 7 -8.47 -3.88 -1.85
CA GLY A 7 -8.97 -3.10 -0.73
C GLY A 7 -8.42 -3.60 0.59
N LEU A 8 -8.38 -4.91 0.75
CA LEU A 8 -7.82 -5.50 1.96
C LEU A 8 -6.34 -5.18 2.08
N LEU A 9 -5.63 -5.29 0.98
CA LEU A 9 -4.21 -5.01 0.99
C LEU A 9 -3.96 -3.55 1.35
N GLN A 10 -4.76 -2.67 0.80
CA GLN A 10 -4.61 -1.26 1.09
C GLN A 10 -4.88 -0.96 2.56
N SER A 11 -5.90 -1.60 3.13
CA SER A 11 -6.19 -1.43 4.55
C SER A 11 -5.01 -1.88 5.39
N ARG A 12 -4.40 -3.00 5.01
CA ARG A 12 -3.24 -3.49 5.74
C ARG A 12 -2.09 -2.50 5.67
N LEU A 13 -1.87 -1.93 4.49
CA LEU A 13 -0.80 -0.97 4.34
C LEU A 13 -1.02 0.25 5.20
N GLU A 14 -2.26 0.69 5.29
CA GLU A 14 -2.56 1.84 6.13
C GLU A 14 -2.33 1.54 7.60
N GLU A 15 -2.70 0.34 8.01
CA GLU A 15 -2.47 -0.06 9.39
C GLU A 15 -0.98 -0.07 9.71
N ILE A 16 -0.19 -0.63 8.80
CA ILE A 16 1.24 -0.69 9.02
C ILE A 16 1.83 0.71 9.06
N ARG A 17 1.34 1.57 8.18
CA ARG A 17 1.83 2.94 8.14
C ARG A 17 1.57 3.66 9.44
N GLU A 18 0.41 3.42 10.02
CA GLU A 18 0.08 4.01 11.30
C GLU A 18 1.02 3.51 12.39
N MET A 19 1.29 2.22 12.37
CA MET A 19 2.19 1.65 13.35
C MET A 19 3.58 2.22 13.23
N LEU A 20 4.01 2.50 12.01
CA LEU A 20 5.33 3.03 11.79
C LEU A 20 5.51 4.42 12.35
N GLN A 21 4.42 5.11 12.59
CA GLN A 21 4.51 6.45 13.16
C GLN A 21 5.07 6.41 14.58
N TYR A 22 4.91 5.30 15.25
CA TYR A 22 5.41 5.15 16.61
C TYR A 22 6.81 4.59 16.66
N ILE A 23 7.39 4.26 15.51
CA ILE A 23 8.72 3.70 15.44
C ILE A 23 9.63 4.67 14.71
N ASP A 24 10.73 5.00 15.34
CA ASP A 24 11.71 5.90 14.74
C ASP A 24 12.93 5.11 14.30
N GLY A 25 13.61 5.60 13.29
CA GLY A 25 14.85 4.98 12.91
C GLY A 25 14.89 4.60 11.45
N PRO A 26 16.04 4.14 11.00
CA PRO A 26 16.22 3.80 9.58
C PRO A 26 15.36 2.62 9.15
N THR A 27 15.08 1.70 10.05
CA THR A 27 14.25 0.56 9.70
C THR A 27 12.84 1.02 9.36
N ALA A 28 12.30 1.93 10.16
CA ALA A 28 10.95 2.42 9.91
C ALA A 28 10.90 3.17 8.57
N ARG A 29 11.94 3.92 8.29
CA ARG A 29 12.01 4.64 7.02
C ARG A 29 12.04 3.69 5.85
N GLN A 30 12.80 2.63 5.99
CA GLN A 30 12.90 1.64 4.93
C GLN A 30 11.56 0.98 4.70
N MET A 31 10.85 0.67 5.76
CA MET A 31 9.55 0.06 5.63
C MET A 31 8.55 1.02 4.99
N GLU A 32 8.65 2.29 5.32
CA GLU A 32 7.79 3.29 4.70
C GLU A 32 8.01 3.34 3.19
N GLN A 33 9.24 3.25 2.78
CA GLN A 33 9.55 3.26 1.36
C GLN A 33 8.96 2.04 0.67
N GLU A 34 9.03 0.91 1.32
CA GLU A 34 8.45 -0.30 0.76
C GLU A 34 6.93 -0.18 0.64
N ILE A 35 6.31 0.39 1.66
CA ILE A 35 4.87 0.60 1.61
C ILE A 35 4.51 1.52 0.46
N ASP A 36 5.27 2.57 0.27
CA ASP A 36 5.04 3.49 -0.83
C ASP A 36 5.13 2.77 -2.17
N ARG A 37 6.11 1.90 -2.29
CA ARG A 37 6.28 1.15 -3.51
C ARG A 37 5.09 0.25 -3.78
N ILE A 38 4.66 -0.46 -2.75
CA ILE A 38 3.51 -1.35 -2.91
C ILE A 38 2.26 -0.53 -3.23
N GLN A 39 2.13 0.63 -2.63
CA GLN A 39 0.98 1.47 -2.89
C GLN A 39 0.95 1.87 -4.36
N LYS A 40 2.09 2.19 -4.93
CA LYS A 40 2.15 2.55 -6.33
C LYS A 40 1.78 1.39 -7.23
N ILE A 41 2.21 0.20 -6.86
CA ILE A 41 1.86 -0.98 -7.63
C ILE A 41 0.36 -1.21 -7.58
N ILE A 42 -0.24 -1.04 -6.41
CA ILE A 42 -1.68 -1.19 -6.27
C ILE A 42 -2.40 -0.17 -7.13
N ASP A 43 -1.94 1.06 -7.11
CA ASP A 43 -2.58 2.10 -7.90
C ASP A 43 -2.50 1.80 -9.39
N ALA A 44 -1.34 1.33 -9.83
CA ALA A 44 -1.19 1.00 -11.24
C ALA A 44 -2.08 -0.16 -11.62
N PHE A 45 -2.16 -1.16 -10.78
CA PHE A 45 -3.02 -2.30 -11.03
C PHE A 45 -4.47 -1.88 -11.10
N ARG A 46 -4.86 -1.02 -10.18
CA ARG A 46 -6.23 -0.54 -10.13
C ARG A 46 -6.59 0.24 -11.37
N THR A 47 -5.68 1.10 -11.80
CA THR A 47 -5.91 1.90 -12.98
C THR A 47 -6.09 1.03 -14.20
N ASN A 48 -5.26 0.02 -14.34
CA ASN A 48 -5.35 -0.87 -15.48
C ASN A 48 -6.65 -1.65 -15.50
N ASN A 49 -7.08 -2.09 -14.33
CA ASN A 49 -8.28 -2.91 -14.26
C ASN A 49 -9.55 -2.10 -14.31
N ALA A 50 -9.48 -0.88 -13.89
CA ALA A 50 -10.66 -0.02 -13.89
C ALA A 50 -10.89 0.62 -15.22
N GLU A 51 -10.08 0.33 -16.22
CA GLU A 51 -10.22 0.94 -17.49
C GLU A 51 -11.44 0.43 -18.15
N PRO A 52 -12.32 1.25 -18.54
CA PRO A 52 -13.60 0.79 -19.06
C PRO A 52 -13.48 0.35 -20.45
N ASP A 53 -12.72 0.26 -21.00
CA ASP A 53 -12.60 -0.16 -22.26
C ASP A 53 -13.23 0.32 -23.08
#